data_ee3efa11704424cfac2dcae1791f9d38
#
_entry.id   ee3efa11704424cfac2dcae1791f9d38
#
_cell.length_a   1.000
_cell.length_b   1.000
_cell.length_c   1.000
_cell.angle_alpha   90.00
_cell.angle_beta   90.00
_cell.angle_gamma   90.00
#
_symmetry.space_group_name_H-M   'P 1'
#
loop_
_entity.id
_entity.type
_entity.pdbx_description
1 polymer ?
#
loop_
_entity_poly.entity_id
_entity_poly.type
_entity_poly.pdbx_seq_one_letter_code
_entity_poly.pdbx_strand_id
1 'polypeptide(L)'
;VPGSSQKGKLRTLLARSICQDIEHMPVFDKDDERILRLFGSSEPVRRSRLQFADAFLSNAKELSNVGVTEVKTENAISRANSVANPRQIERVIAGAKFGVSIVYDVTDPAQVEEDLSLLAKGMKLLQMDYLGGHGSRGSGRVSLKNFALEGYGAQVDLSHLKSLFDEVDSYELFSV
;
A
#
# COMPACT_ATOMS: atom_id res chain seq x y z
N VAL A 1 4.44 -1.86 10.25
CA VAL A 1 3.45 -1.07 9.46
C VAL A 1 2.08 -1.68 9.68
N PRO A 2 1.11 -0.92 10.21
CA PRO A 2 -0.25 -1.44 10.44
C PRO A 2 -0.94 -1.90 9.16
N GLY A 3 -1.64 -3.03 9.20
CA GLY A 3 -2.44 -3.54 8.09
C GLY A 3 -3.55 -2.58 7.66
N SER A 4 -4.13 -1.84 8.62
CA SER A 4 -5.11 -0.79 8.35
C SER A 4 -4.56 0.35 7.50
N SER A 5 -3.29 0.74 7.70
CA SER A 5 -2.62 1.77 6.88
C SER A 5 -2.40 1.30 5.45
N GLN A 6 -1.98 0.04 5.26
CA GLN A 6 -1.81 -0.58 3.95
C GLN A 6 -3.15 -0.66 3.22
N LYS A 7 -4.16 -1.23 3.88
CA LYS A 7 -5.52 -1.40 3.35
C LYS A 7 -6.14 -0.07 2.94
N GLY A 8 -6.11 0.92 3.82
CA GLY A 8 -6.71 2.25 3.57
C GLY A 8 -6.02 2.99 2.42
N LYS A 9 -4.69 2.91 2.33
CA LYS A 9 -3.93 3.52 1.24
C LYS A 9 -4.23 2.88 -0.11
N LEU A 10 -4.20 1.55 -0.21
CA LEU A 10 -4.53 0.83 -1.44
C LEU A 10 -5.96 1.12 -1.90
N ARG A 11 -6.93 1.09 -0.99
CA ARG A 11 -8.32 1.46 -1.31
C ARG A 11 -8.42 2.86 -1.89
N THR A 12 -7.79 3.85 -1.25
CA THR A 12 -7.82 5.25 -1.70
C THR A 12 -7.21 5.42 -3.08
N LEU A 13 -6.07 4.77 -3.36
CA LEU A 13 -5.40 4.85 -4.65
C LEU A 13 -6.25 4.22 -5.77
N LEU A 14 -6.85 3.07 -5.49
CA LEU A 14 -7.75 2.39 -6.44
C LEU A 14 -9.01 3.21 -6.69
N ALA A 15 -9.65 3.73 -5.65
CA ALA A 15 -10.83 4.58 -5.78
C ALA A 15 -10.55 5.80 -6.65
N ARG A 16 -9.42 6.49 -6.42
CA ARG A 16 -8.97 7.61 -7.27
C ARG A 16 -8.70 7.20 -8.71
N SER A 17 -8.14 6.00 -8.94
CA SER A 17 -7.80 5.54 -10.29
C SER A 17 -9.02 5.14 -11.13
N ILE A 18 -10.15 4.87 -10.50
CA ILE A 18 -11.41 4.47 -11.14
C ILE A 18 -12.38 5.66 -11.23
N CYS A 19 -12.32 6.58 -10.27
CA CYS A 19 -13.19 7.75 -10.22
C CYS A 19 -12.92 8.68 -11.42
N GLN A 20 -13.98 9.08 -12.12
CA GLN A 20 -13.88 10.01 -13.25
C GLN A 20 -13.77 11.46 -12.79
N ASP A 21 -14.37 11.79 -11.64
CA ASP A 21 -14.35 13.13 -11.06
C ASP A 21 -13.70 13.08 -9.68
N ILE A 22 -12.40 13.42 -9.65
CA ILE A 22 -11.60 13.38 -8.42
C ILE A 22 -12.01 14.46 -7.41
N GLU A 23 -12.56 15.59 -7.88
CA GLU A 23 -13.00 16.68 -7.01
C GLU A 23 -14.27 16.31 -6.24
N HIS A 24 -15.11 15.44 -6.83
CA HIS A 24 -16.36 14.97 -6.23
C HIS A 24 -16.36 13.46 -5.99
N MET A 25 -15.26 12.95 -5.42
CA MET A 25 -15.19 11.53 -5.07
C MET A 25 -16.34 11.13 -4.14
N PRO A 26 -16.98 9.97 -4.39
CA PRO A 26 -18.00 9.47 -3.50
C PRO A 26 -17.43 9.13 -2.11
N VAL A 27 -18.29 9.10 -1.10
CA VAL A 27 -17.94 8.54 0.20
C VAL A 27 -17.61 7.05 0.04
N PHE A 28 -16.74 6.51 0.89
CA PHE A 28 -16.17 5.16 0.74
C PHE A 28 -17.22 4.04 0.60
N ASP A 29 -18.42 4.16 1.19
CA ASP A 29 -19.50 3.18 1.05
C ASP A 29 -20.21 3.23 -0.33
N LYS A 30 -19.86 4.21 -1.16
CA LYS A 30 -20.36 4.38 -2.53
C LYS A 30 -19.25 4.24 -3.58
N ASP A 31 -18.11 3.67 -3.22
CA ASP A 31 -17.06 3.30 -4.15
C ASP A 31 -17.57 2.35 -5.25
N ASP A 32 -16.79 2.16 -6.31
CA ASP A 32 -17.04 1.15 -7.35
C ASP A 32 -17.24 -0.25 -6.71
N GLU A 33 -18.14 -1.04 -7.26
CA GLU A 33 -18.51 -2.37 -6.76
C GLU A 33 -17.29 -3.29 -6.54
N ARG A 34 -16.29 -3.20 -7.41
CA ARG A 34 -15.04 -3.96 -7.30
C ARG A 34 -14.23 -3.59 -6.06
N ILE A 35 -14.26 -2.31 -5.68
CA ILE A 35 -13.59 -1.82 -4.46
C ILE A 35 -14.39 -2.24 -3.23
N LEU A 36 -15.72 -2.12 -3.28
CA LEU A 36 -16.57 -2.51 -2.16
C LEU A 36 -16.43 -3.98 -1.82
N ARG A 37 -16.38 -4.88 -2.82
CA ARG A 37 -16.20 -6.32 -2.56
C ARG A 37 -14.81 -6.67 -2.03
N LEU A 38 -13.75 -5.96 -2.49
CA LEU A 38 -12.39 -6.21 -2.01
C LEU A 38 -12.16 -5.67 -0.59
N PHE A 39 -12.60 -4.45 -0.33
CA PHE A 39 -12.26 -3.73 0.91
C PHE A 39 -13.39 -3.67 1.93
N GLY A 40 -14.61 -4.01 1.52
CA GLY A 40 -15.80 -3.96 2.36
C GLY A 40 -16.46 -2.59 2.40
N SER A 41 -17.66 -2.53 3.02
CA SER A 41 -18.41 -1.30 3.28
C SER A 41 -19.20 -1.42 4.59
N SER A 42 -19.61 -0.28 5.14
CA SER A 42 -20.44 -0.20 6.35
C SER A 42 -21.93 0.00 6.04
N GLU A 43 -22.27 0.69 4.93
CA GLU A 43 -23.65 0.94 4.51
C GLU A 43 -23.82 0.73 2.99
N PRO A 44 -24.41 -0.40 2.54
CA PRO A 44 -24.75 -1.60 3.32
C PRO A 44 -23.52 -2.34 3.83
N VAL A 45 -23.67 -3.07 4.94
CA VAL A 45 -22.58 -3.88 5.51
C VAL A 45 -22.16 -4.95 4.52
N ARG A 46 -20.88 -4.90 4.11
CA ARG A 46 -20.23 -5.89 3.25
C ARG A 46 -18.92 -6.36 3.85
N ARG A 47 -18.72 -7.67 3.90
CA ARG A 47 -17.46 -8.25 4.33
C ARG A 47 -16.38 -7.99 3.27
N SER A 48 -15.20 -7.57 3.71
CA SER A 48 -14.01 -7.46 2.88
C SER A 48 -13.51 -8.84 2.47
N ARG A 49 -13.17 -9.03 1.20
CA ARG A 49 -12.45 -10.23 0.72
C ARG A 49 -10.96 -10.19 1.07
N LEU A 50 -10.40 -8.99 1.25
CA LEU A 50 -8.99 -8.80 1.61
C LEU A 50 -8.84 -8.58 3.12
N GLN A 51 -7.93 -9.35 3.73
CA GLN A 51 -7.54 -9.20 5.13
C GLN A 51 -6.03 -8.91 5.16
N PHE A 52 -5.66 -7.79 5.76
CA PHE A 52 -4.27 -7.33 5.86
C PHE A 52 -3.75 -7.58 7.26
N ALA A 53 -2.68 -8.33 7.38
CA ALA A 53 -1.94 -8.44 8.63
C ALA A 53 -1.06 -7.21 8.85
N ASP A 54 -0.68 -6.97 10.09
CA ASP A 54 0.37 -6.00 10.41
C ASP A 54 1.71 -6.49 9.86
N ALA A 55 2.42 -5.62 9.17
CA ALA A 55 3.72 -5.94 8.59
C ALA A 55 4.84 -5.64 9.60
N PHE A 56 5.57 -6.68 9.98
CA PHE A 56 6.69 -6.61 10.90
C PHE A 56 8.01 -6.48 10.16
N LEU A 57 8.99 -5.85 10.81
CA LEU A 57 10.34 -5.69 10.30
C LEU A 57 10.99 -7.08 10.13
N SER A 58 11.42 -7.41 8.90
CA SER A 58 11.99 -8.72 8.57
C SER A 58 13.53 -8.72 8.62
N ASN A 59 14.17 -7.56 8.46
CA ASN A 59 15.64 -7.44 8.46
C ASN A 59 16.21 -6.71 9.68
N ALA A 60 15.62 -6.88 10.85
CA ALA A 60 16.06 -6.24 12.09
C ALA A 60 17.54 -6.47 12.41
N LYS A 61 18.06 -7.67 12.10
CA LYS A 61 19.49 -8.01 12.31
C LYS A 61 20.42 -7.17 11.45
N GLU A 62 20.05 -6.90 10.18
CA GLU A 62 20.83 -6.08 9.26
C GLU A 62 20.91 -4.61 9.76
N LEU A 63 19.88 -4.15 10.44
CA LEU A 63 19.74 -2.77 10.90
C LEU A 63 20.18 -2.55 12.35
N SER A 64 20.68 -3.60 13.03
CA SER A 64 21.00 -3.55 14.46
C SER A 64 22.01 -2.47 14.83
N ASN A 65 22.93 -2.13 13.94
CA ASN A 65 24.00 -1.13 14.18
C ASN A 65 23.58 0.30 13.83
N VAL A 66 22.52 0.48 13.03
CA VAL A 66 22.11 1.79 12.51
C VAL A 66 20.81 2.28 13.15
N GLY A 67 20.00 1.33 13.63
CA GLY A 67 18.65 1.59 14.10
C GLY A 67 17.63 1.53 12.96
N VAL A 68 16.34 1.53 13.30
CA VAL A 68 15.23 1.41 12.35
C VAL A 68 14.67 2.76 11.93
N THR A 69 14.92 3.79 12.73
CA THR A 69 14.43 5.14 12.50
C THR A 69 15.56 6.15 12.51
N GLU A 70 15.36 7.24 11.81
CA GLU A 70 16.23 8.42 11.82
C GLU A 70 15.41 9.68 12.11
N VAL A 71 16.04 10.67 12.72
CA VAL A 71 15.44 11.99 12.94
C VAL A 71 15.93 12.94 11.85
N LYS A 72 15.00 13.39 11.00
CA LYS A 72 15.25 14.40 9.97
C LYS A 72 14.83 15.77 10.49
N THR A 73 15.75 16.73 10.47
CA THR A 73 15.42 18.12 10.79
C THR A 73 15.03 18.87 9.51
N GLU A 74 13.85 19.47 9.53
CA GLU A 74 13.34 20.34 8.46
C GLU A 74 13.10 21.75 8.98
N ASN A 75 13.40 22.76 8.16
CA ASN A 75 13.15 24.16 8.49
C ASN A 75 11.96 24.70 7.67
N ALA A 76 10.99 25.30 8.36
CA ALA A 76 10.00 26.18 7.73
C ALA A 76 10.47 27.63 7.87
N ILE A 77 10.76 28.29 6.74
CA ILE A 77 11.19 29.67 6.72
C ILE A 77 9.97 30.57 6.50
N SER A 78 9.77 31.53 7.41
CA SER A 78 8.73 32.55 7.25
C SER A 78 9.07 33.46 6.07
N ARG A 79 8.14 33.59 5.14
CA ARG A 79 8.32 34.48 3.97
C ARG A 79 8.34 35.97 4.33
N ALA A 80 7.75 36.34 5.46
CA ALA A 80 7.61 37.73 5.87
C ALA A 80 8.87 38.28 6.57
N ASN A 81 9.56 37.44 7.37
CA ASN A 81 10.68 37.89 8.22
C ASN A 81 11.92 37.00 8.16
N SER A 82 11.92 36.00 7.27
CA SER A 82 13.03 35.03 7.07
C SER A 82 13.42 34.25 8.32
N VAL A 83 12.57 34.22 9.35
CA VAL A 83 12.82 33.44 10.56
C VAL A 83 12.64 31.95 10.27
N ALA A 84 13.65 31.17 10.63
CA ALA A 84 13.61 29.72 10.52
C ALA A 84 12.90 29.09 11.73
N ASN A 85 11.96 28.19 11.48
CA ASN A 85 11.29 27.40 12.51
C ASN A 85 11.63 25.93 12.30
N PRO A 86 12.66 25.40 12.98
CA PRO A 86 13.10 24.02 12.84
C PRO A 86 12.08 23.07 13.49
N ARG A 87 11.86 21.93 12.83
CA ARG A 87 11.08 20.82 13.35
C ARG A 87 11.79 19.50 13.09
N GLN A 88 11.65 18.57 13.99
CA GLN A 88 12.18 17.23 13.86
C GLN A 88 11.06 16.26 13.45
N ILE A 89 11.37 15.41 12.51
CA ILE A 89 10.46 14.36 12.01
C ILE A 89 11.21 13.05 12.11
N GLU A 90 10.66 12.11 12.86
CA GLU A 90 11.14 10.74 12.90
C GLU A 90 10.57 9.96 11.71
N ARG A 91 11.42 9.24 11.01
CA ARG A 91 11.03 8.39 9.88
C ARG A 91 11.81 7.09 9.87
N VAL A 92 11.23 6.06 9.25
CA VAL A 92 11.91 4.79 9.00
C VAL A 92 13.03 5.01 7.99
N ILE A 93 14.20 4.41 8.24
CA ILE A 93 15.36 4.53 7.35
C ILE A 93 15.14 3.78 6.03
N ALA A 94 15.85 4.21 4.98
CA ALA A 94 15.92 3.46 3.74
C ALA A 94 16.56 2.08 3.98
N GLY A 95 16.06 1.05 3.28
CA GLY A 95 16.54 -0.33 3.42
C GLY A 95 15.82 -1.15 4.50
N ALA A 96 14.92 -0.57 5.31
CA ALA A 96 14.06 -1.34 6.18
C ALA A 96 13.08 -2.19 5.37
N LYS A 97 13.02 -3.51 5.66
CA LYS A 97 12.17 -4.48 4.97
C LYS A 97 11.07 -4.97 5.90
N PHE A 98 9.84 -5.00 5.40
CA PHE A 98 8.67 -5.44 6.16
C PHE A 98 8.01 -6.62 5.47
N GLY A 99 7.72 -7.68 6.23
CA GLY A 99 6.96 -8.83 5.72
C GLY A 99 5.48 -8.49 5.63
N VAL A 100 4.93 -8.48 4.42
CA VAL A 100 3.50 -8.22 4.17
C VAL A 100 2.78 -9.54 3.96
N SER A 101 1.64 -9.72 4.62
CA SER A 101 0.76 -10.87 4.44
C SER A 101 -0.68 -10.39 4.21
N ILE A 102 -1.27 -10.88 3.13
CA ILE A 102 -2.64 -10.56 2.75
C ILE A 102 -3.38 -11.88 2.48
N VAL A 103 -4.52 -12.07 3.14
CA VAL A 103 -5.41 -13.18 2.84
C VAL A 103 -6.52 -12.67 1.93
N TYR A 104 -6.75 -13.37 0.83
CA TYR A 104 -7.87 -13.16 -0.07
C TYR A 104 -8.87 -14.30 0.07
N ASP A 105 -10.11 -13.97 0.42
CA ASP A 105 -11.22 -14.91 0.59
C ASP A 105 -11.93 -15.12 -0.75
N VAL A 106 -11.76 -16.31 -1.33
CA VAL A 106 -12.39 -16.70 -2.60
C VAL A 106 -13.88 -16.96 -2.39
N THR A 107 -14.69 -15.94 -2.60
CA THR A 107 -16.16 -16.04 -2.50
C THR A 107 -16.77 -16.50 -3.84
N ASP A 108 -16.21 -16.04 -4.95
CA ASP A 108 -16.62 -16.37 -6.31
C ASP A 108 -15.37 -16.63 -7.18
N PRO A 109 -15.15 -17.89 -7.60
CA PRO A 109 -13.99 -18.24 -8.42
C PRO A 109 -13.90 -17.45 -9.74
N ALA A 110 -15.01 -17.04 -10.34
CA ALA A 110 -15.02 -16.30 -11.59
C ALA A 110 -14.49 -14.86 -11.45
N GLN A 111 -14.43 -14.33 -10.23
CA GLN A 111 -13.99 -12.96 -9.94
C GLN A 111 -12.55 -12.87 -9.43
N VAL A 112 -11.89 -14.02 -9.18
CA VAL A 112 -10.55 -14.07 -8.57
C VAL A 112 -9.52 -13.30 -9.40
N GLU A 113 -9.51 -13.51 -10.71
CA GLU A 113 -8.56 -12.86 -11.61
C GLU A 113 -8.74 -11.34 -11.65
N GLU A 114 -9.99 -10.87 -11.76
CA GLU A 114 -10.30 -9.45 -11.73
C GLU A 114 -9.91 -8.80 -10.41
N ASP A 115 -10.22 -9.47 -9.29
CA ASP A 115 -9.93 -8.99 -7.95
C ASP A 115 -8.42 -8.88 -7.70
N LEU A 116 -7.65 -9.90 -8.08
CA LEU A 116 -6.20 -9.91 -7.90
C LEU A 116 -5.49 -8.95 -8.88
N SER A 117 -5.99 -8.80 -10.12
CA SER A 117 -5.52 -7.78 -11.06
C SER A 117 -5.72 -6.37 -10.50
N LEU A 118 -6.88 -6.12 -9.87
CA LEU A 118 -7.16 -4.84 -9.24
C LEU A 118 -6.24 -4.60 -8.04
N LEU A 119 -5.97 -5.63 -7.22
CA LEU A 119 -5.01 -5.55 -6.12
C LEU A 119 -3.60 -5.24 -6.63
N ALA A 120 -3.13 -5.94 -7.67
CA ALA A 120 -1.84 -5.68 -8.30
C ALA A 120 -1.73 -4.25 -8.83
N LYS A 121 -2.79 -3.74 -9.48
CA LYS A 121 -2.87 -2.32 -9.89
C LYS A 121 -2.72 -1.38 -8.69
N GLY A 122 -3.41 -1.66 -7.58
CA GLY A 122 -3.29 -0.85 -6.36
C GLY A 122 -1.88 -0.85 -5.79
N MET A 123 -1.21 -1.99 -5.80
CA MET A 123 0.18 -2.13 -5.37
C MET A 123 1.15 -1.36 -6.29
N LYS A 124 0.94 -1.41 -7.60
CA LYS A 124 1.72 -0.60 -8.57
C LYS A 124 1.54 0.90 -8.31
N LEU A 125 0.31 1.35 -8.08
CA LEU A 125 0.03 2.75 -7.73
C LEU A 125 0.70 3.15 -6.41
N LEU A 126 0.74 2.26 -5.41
CA LEU A 126 1.41 2.52 -4.13
C LEU A 126 2.92 2.74 -4.31
N GLN A 127 3.58 1.99 -5.18
CA GLN A 127 5.01 2.17 -5.49
C GLN A 127 5.30 3.52 -6.16
N MET A 128 4.34 4.06 -6.93
CA MET A 128 4.44 5.39 -7.55
C MET A 128 4.08 6.52 -6.58
N ASP A 129 3.43 6.21 -5.47
CA ASP A 129 3.00 7.16 -4.44
C ASP A 129 3.85 6.95 -3.17
N TYR A 130 3.27 7.01 -2.00
CA TYR A 130 3.95 6.85 -0.70
C TYR A 130 3.02 6.22 0.34
N LEU A 131 3.61 5.62 1.37
CA LEU A 131 2.92 5.10 2.54
C LEU A 131 3.26 5.98 3.76
N GLY A 132 2.26 6.33 4.56
CA GLY A 132 2.42 7.21 5.73
C GLY A 132 2.36 8.69 5.38
N GLY A 133 3.09 9.52 6.13
CA GLY A 133 3.11 10.97 5.99
C GLY A 133 4.32 11.52 5.23
N HIS A 134 4.27 12.82 4.94
CA HIS A 134 5.39 13.58 4.33
C HIS A 134 5.87 13.07 2.96
N GLY A 135 5.01 12.40 2.19
CA GLY A 135 5.35 11.80 0.90
C GLY A 135 5.81 12.80 -0.15
N SER A 136 5.20 13.99 -0.21
CA SER A 136 5.62 15.07 -1.10
C SER A 136 7.03 15.60 -0.81
N ARG A 137 7.63 15.21 0.32
CA ARG A 137 8.99 15.56 0.73
C ARG A 137 9.95 14.37 0.76
N GLY A 138 9.60 13.31 0.01
CA GLY A 138 10.43 12.15 -0.19
C GLY A 138 10.39 11.09 0.91
N SER A 139 9.41 11.14 1.83
CA SER A 139 9.20 10.08 2.81
C SER A 139 8.20 9.03 2.30
N GLY A 140 8.31 7.79 2.80
CA GLY A 140 7.31 6.75 2.58
C GLY A 140 7.32 6.07 1.21
N ARG A 141 8.34 6.27 0.39
CA ARG A 141 8.52 5.51 -0.84
C ARG A 141 8.78 4.04 -0.52
N VAL A 142 8.07 3.15 -1.18
CA VAL A 142 8.17 1.71 -0.98
C VAL A 142 8.27 0.97 -2.31
N SER A 143 8.91 -0.20 -2.32
CA SER A 143 8.79 -1.19 -3.39
C SER A 143 8.33 -2.51 -2.80
N LEU A 144 7.52 -3.24 -3.56
CA LEU A 144 6.94 -4.52 -3.19
C LEU A 144 7.62 -5.60 -4.02
N LYS A 145 8.19 -6.59 -3.35
CA LYS A 145 9.06 -7.59 -3.96
C LYS A 145 8.77 -8.99 -3.42
N ASN A 146 9.22 -10.00 -4.14
CA ASN A 146 9.21 -11.41 -3.72
C ASN A 146 7.81 -11.94 -3.43
N PHE A 147 6.90 -11.79 -4.39
CA PHE A 147 5.53 -12.29 -4.28
C PHE A 147 5.49 -13.82 -4.23
N ALA A 148 4.76 -14.35 -3.25
CA ALA A 148 4.41 -15.76 -3.14
C ALA A 148 2.89 -15.87 -2.98
N LEU A 149 2.28 -16.78 -3.72
CA LEU A 149 0.85 -17.10 -3.61
C LEU A 149 0.70 -18.56 -3.15
N GLU A 150 -0.12 -18.75 -2.14
CA GLU A 150 -0.49 -20.07 -1.64
C GLU A 150 -2.02 -20.21 -1.68
N GLY A 151 -2.52 -21.35 -2.11
CA GLY A 151 -3.96 -21.62 -2.20
C GLY A 151 -4.39 -22.71 -1.23
N TYR A 152 -5.45 -22.43 -0.49
CA TYR A 152 -6.05 -23.36 0.46
C TYR A 152 -7.50 -23.64 0.06
N GLY A 153 -7.79 -24.86 -0.39
CA GLY A 153 -9.16 -25.31 -0.67
C GLY A 153 -9.82 -24.74 -1.94
N ALA A 154 -9.19 -23.86 -2.65
CA ALA A 154 -9.68 -23.31 -3.92
C ALA A 154 -8.95 -23.96 -5.11
N GLN A 155 -9.70 -24.36 -6.14
CA GLN A 155 -9.13 -24.83 -7.41
C GLN A 155 -8.93 -23.61 -8.33
N VAL A 156 -7.76 -22.97 -8.22
CA VAL A 156 -7.35 -21.82 -9.03
C VAL A 156 -5.94 -22.02 -9.55
N ASP A 157 -5.64 -21.51 -10.72
CA ASP A 157 -4.27 -21.54 -11.27
C ASP A 157 -3.40 -20.48 -10.58
N LEU A 158 -2.68 -20.91 -9.54
CA LEU A 158 -1.79 -20.05 -8.77
C LEU A 158 -0.64 -19.47 -9.60
N SER A 159 -0.18 -20.17 -10.62
CA SER A 159 0.93 -19.71 -11.47
C SER A 159 0.49 -18.53 -12.32
N HIS A 160 -0.69 -18.64 -12.93
CA HIS A 160 -1.28 -17.56 -13.68
C HIS A 160 -1.58 -16.34 -12.77
N LEU A 161 -2.22 -16.57 -11.62
CA LEU A 161 -2.54 -15.50 -10.68
C LEU A 161 -1.30 -14.80 -10.14
N LYS A 162 -0.19 -15.53 -9.93
CA LYS A 162 1.09 -14.92 -9.52
C LYS A 162 1.63 -13.97 -10.59
N SER A 163 1.52 -14.32 -11.86
CA SER A 163 2.01 -13.49 -12.97
C SER A 163 1.38 -12.10 -13.03
N LEU A 164 0.19 -11.92 -12.44
CA LEU A 164 -0.46 -10.61 -12.33
C LEU A 164 0.36 -9.59 -11.51
N PHE A 165 1.28 -10.09 -10.67
CA PHE A 165 2.14 -9.26 -9.82
C PHE A 165 3.55 -9.05 -10.39
N ASP A 166 3.87 -9.61 -11.56
CA ASP A 166 5.23 -9.53 -12.15
C ASP A 166 5.65 -8.08 -12.43
N GLU A 167 4.73 -7.23 -12.92
CA GLU A 167 5.01 -5.81 -13.12
C GLU A 167 5.26 -5.05 -11.81
N VAL A 168 4.62 -5.48 -10.71
CA VAL A 168 4.84 -4.91 -9.38
C VAL A 168 6.20 -5.35 -8.85
N ASP A 169 6.52 -6.64 -8.99
CA ASP A 169 7.77 -7.23 -8.51
C ASP A 169 8.99 -6.70 -9.27
N SER A 170 8.86 -6.42 -10.56
CA SER A 170 9.95 -5.88 -11.40
C SER A 170 10.19 -4.39 -11.21
N TYR A 171 9.27 -3.64 -10.59
CA TYR A 171 9.40 -2.20 -10.43
C TYR A 171 10.56 -1.83 -9.49
N GLU A 172 11.48 -1.00 -9.94
CA GLU A 172 12.58 -0.46 -9.15
C GLU A 172 12.39 1.03 -8.89
N LEU A 173 12.42 1.42 -7.60
CA LEU A 173 12.30 2.81 -7.17
C LEU A 173 13.47 3.69 -7.63
N PHE A 174 14.65 3.09 -7.73
CA PHE A 174 15.87 3.74 -8.18
C PHE A 174 16.68 2.71 -8.99
N SER A 175 16.63 2.80 -10.32
CA SER A 175 17.67 2.20 -11.15
C SER A 175 18.89 3.11 -11.05
N VAL A 176 19.92 2.65 -10.36
CA VAL A 176 21.24 3.30 -10.35
C VAL A 176 22.01 2.78 -11.54
#